data_1aa1ab43bc6cd68697504777bfbdba16
#
_entry.id   1aa1ab43bc6cd68697504777bfbdba16
#
_cell.length_a   1.000
_cell.length_b   1.000
_cell.length_c   1.000
_cell.angle_alpha   90.00
_cell.angle_beta   90.00
_cell.angle_gamma   90.00
#
_symmetry.space_group_name_H-M   'P 1'
#
loop_
_entity.id
_entity.type
_entity.pdbx_description
1 polymer ?
#
loop_
_entity_poly.entity_id
_entity_poly.type
_entity_poly.pdbx_seq_one_letter_code
_entity_poly.pdbx_strand_id
1 'polypeptide(L)'
;MSYAQIAKDPDMNGFILSAGKALFSDNCAPCHQAGGQGVMGFFANLTDDDWLYGGSYDQIHASITNGRHGYMPTFSEVLAPGQIDQLANYVASLSGIGHDAAKAAAGDVLFHGEAAACYYCHGANAKGNTEIGSANLTDNIWLWANVPGADSAEGKVAAIRGVIASGLNRGVMPAWAGRLSPEQIKVLTVYVHELGGGQ
;
A
#
# COMPACT_ATOMS: atom_id res chain seq x y z
N MET A 1 -20.55 5.26 -20.64
CA MET A 1 -19.41 4.52 -21.24
C MET A 1 -18.76 3.64 -20.19
N SER A 2 -18.28 2.46 -20.56
CA SER A 2 -17.41 1.63 -19.68
C SER A 2 -15.99 2.17 -19.64
N TYR A 3 -15.17 1.75 -18.65
CA TYR A 3 -13.76 2.10 -18.61
C TYR A 3 -13.00 1.69 -19.89
N ALA A 4 -13.26 0.47 -20.39
CA ALA A 4 -12.65 -0.01 -21.63
C ALA A 4 -13.05 0.81 -22.88
N GLN A 5 -14.23 1.43 -22.90
CA GLN A 5 -14.64 2.34 -23.97
C GLN A 5 -13.92 3.68 -23.87
N ILE A 6 -13.76 4.20 -22.65
CA ILE A 6 -13.03 5.45 -22.39
C ILE A 6 -11.56 5.30 -22.79
N ALA A 7 -10.90 4.22 -22.37
CA ALA A 7 -9.48 3.98 -22.67
C ALA A 7 -9.19 3.85 -24.19
N LYS A 8 -10.20 3.47 -25.00
CA LYS A 8 -10.07 3.32 -26.47
C LYS A 8 -10.39 4.60 -27.25
N ASP A 9 -10.96 5.60 -26.61
CA ASP A 9 -11.35 6.87 -27.23
C ASP A 9 -10.37 7.97 -26.80
N PRO A 10 -9.42 8.39 -27.65
CA PRO A 10 -8.39 9.35 -27.30
C PRO A 10 -8.95 10.73 -26.89
N ASP A 11 -10.04 11.18 -27.52
CA ASP A 11 -10.63 12.49 -27.23
C ASP A 11 -11.31 12.46 -25.86
N MET A 12 -12.06 11.41 -25.59
CA MET A 12 -12.71 11.18 -24.31
C MET A 12 -11.68 10.98 -23.20
N ASN A 13 -10.63 10.21 -23.44
CA ASN A 13 -9.55 10.01 -22.47
C ASN A 13 -8.86 11.34 -22.14
N GLY A 14 -8.48 12.14 -23.14
CA GLY A 14 -7.89 13.46 -22.94
C GLY A 14 -8.78 14.41 -22.13
N PHE A 15 -10.09 14.44 -22.41
CA PHE A 15 -11.05 15.21 -21.64
C PHE A 15 -11.12 14.75 -20.18
N ILE A 16 -11.23 13.42 -19.95
CA ILE A 16 -11.31 12.83 -18.61
C ILE A 16 -10.04 13.08 -17.81
N LEU A 17 -8.86 12.97 -18.42
CA LEU A 17 -7.59 13.26 -17.73
C LEU A 17 -7.51 14.74 -17.30
N SER A 18 -7.97 15.67 -18.14
CA SER A 18 -8.01 17.09 -17.79
C SER A 18 -8.99 17.37 -16.64
N ALA A 19 -10.20 16.83 -16.71
CA ALA A 19 -11.21 16.97 -15.66
C ALA A 19 -10.79 16.26 -14.37
N GLY A 20 -10.19 15.07 -14.49
CA GLY A 20 -9.67 14.27 -13.39
C GLY A 20 -8.57 15.00 -12.64
N LYS A 21 -7.66 15.68 -13.34
CA LYS A 21 -6.61 16.49 -12.73
C LYS A 21 -7.19 17.60 -11.84
N ALA A 22 -8.22 18.30 -12.31
CA ALA A 22 -8.88 19.34 -11.51
C ALA A 22 -9.56 18.74 -10.27
N LEU A 23 -10.38 17.69 -10.44
CA LEU A 23 -11.04 17.01 -9.33
C LEU A 23 -10.06 16.43 -8.32
N PHE A 24 -8.94 15.87 -8.80
CA PHE A 24 -7.86 15.33 -7.95
C PHE A 24 -7.19 16.45 -7.14
N SER A 25 -6.89 17.57 -7.78
CA SER A 25 -6.30 18.73 -7.14
C SER A 25 -7.16 19.24 -5.97
N ASP A 26 -8.47 19.32 -6.18
CA ASP A 26 -9.40 19.86 -5.20
C ASP A 26 -9.69 18.91 -4.03
N ASN A 27 -9.67 17.59 -4.28
CA ASN A 27 -10.17 16.60 -3.32
C ASN A 27 -9.11 15.63 -2.80
N CYS A 28 -8.13 15.27 -3.61
CA CYS A 28 -7.20 14.17 -3.33
C CYS A 28 -5.77 14.65 -3.02
N ALA A 29 -5.32 15.71 -3.71
CA ALA A 29 -3.98 16.27 -3.56
C ALA A 29 -3.61 16.71 -2.14
N PRO A 30 -4.54 17.19 -1.27
CA PRO A 30 -4.19 17.49 0.12
C PRO A 30 -3.56 16.33 0.89
N CYS A 31 -3.91 15.09 0.55
CA CYS A 31 -3.32 13.88 1.12
C CYS A 31 -2.29 13.26 0.17
N HIS A 32 -2.67 13.01 -1.08
CA HIS A 32 -1.84 12.28 -2.04
C HIS A 32 -0.80 13.14 -2.77
N GLN A 33 -0.73 14.45 -2.49
CA GLN A 33 0.09 15.44 -3.17
C GLN A 33 -0.36 15.68 -4.63
N ALA A 34 0.03 16.84 -5.21
CA ALA A 34 -0.44 17.26 -6.52
C ALA A 34 -0.08 16.30 -7.69
N GLY A 35 0.98 15.54 -7.55
CA GLY A 35 1.41 14.53 -8.52
C GLY A 35 0.98 13.11 -8.18
N GLY A 36 0.28 12.88 -7.07
CA GLY A 36 -0.11 11.55 -6.62
C GLY A 36 0.98 10.76 -5.88
N GLN A 37 2.16 11.36 -5.64
CA GLN A 37 3.33 10.69 -5.05
C GLN A 37 3.18 10.35 -3.56
N GLY A 38 2.10 10.78 -2.92
CA GLY A 38 1.81 10.47 -1.52
C GLY A 38 2.80 11.07 -0.53
N VAL A 39 2.75 10.57 0.69
CA VAL A 39 3.68 10.92 1.78
C VAL A 39 4.04 9.66 2.54
N MET A 40 5.31 9.28 2.52
CA MET A 40 5.85 8.13 3.25
C MET A 40 5.36 8.11 4.71
N GLY A 41 4.82 7.00 5.15
CA GLY A 41 4.30 6.79 6.50
C GLY A 41 2.91 7.38 6.77
N PHE A 42 2.27 8.03 5.78
CA PHE A 42 0.96 8.68 5.94
C PHE A 42 -0.02 8.40 4.80
N PHE A 43 0.37 8.64 3.55
CA PHE A 43 -0.54 8.59 2.41
C PHE A 43 0.10 7.85 1.24
N ALA A 44 -0.68 6.94 0.64
CA ALA A 44 -0.23 6.10 -0.46
C ALA A 44 0.29 6.93 -1.64
N ASN A 45 1.39 6.47 -2.23
CA ASN A 45 1.82 6.86 -3.55
C ASN A 45 0.87 6.21 -4.57
N LEU A 46 0.37 6.99 -5.51
CA LEU A 46 -0.55 6.54 -6.58
C LEU A 46 0.18 6.47 -7.94
N THR A 47 1.49 6.62 -7.93
CA THR A 47 2.34 6.65 -9.14
C THR A 47 3.35 5.51 -9.17
N ASP A 48 3.35 4.62 -8.18
CA ASP A 48 4.14 3.41 -8.16
C ASP A 48 3.31 2.17 -8.54
N ASP A 49 3.95 1.02 -8.61
CA ASP A 49 3.36 -0.24 -9.07
C ASP A 49 2.79 -1.08 -7.91
N ASP A 50 2.74 -0.55 -6.66
CA ASP A 50 2.19 -1.27 -5.51
C ASP A 50 0.80 -0.75 -5.11
N TRP A 51 -0.21 -1.53 -5.43
CA TRP A 51 -1.61 -1.24 -5.17
C TRP A 51 -2.17 -2.12 -4.05
N LEU A 52 -2.13 -1.63 -2.81
CA LEU A 52 -2.59 -2.37 -1.63
C LEU A 52 -4.00 -2.96 -1.79
N TYR A 53 -4.91 -2.26 -2.47
CA TYR A 53 -6.29 -2.69 -2.72
C TYR A 53 -6.55 -3.01 -4.19
N GLY A 54 -5.50 -3.20 -4.98
CA GLY A 54 -5.54 -3.47 -6.40
C GLY A 54 -5.65 -2.23 -7.28
N GLY A 55 -5.05 -2.32 -8.48
CA GLY A 55 -4.90 -1.21 -9.44
C GLY A 55 -5.88 -1.24 -10.61
N SER A 56 -6.76 -2.23 -10.72
CA SER A 56 -7.78 -2.22 -11.77
C SER A 56 -8.79 -1.09 -11.59
N TYR A 57 -9.44 -0.66 -12.67
CA TYR A 57 -10.48 0.37 -12.61
C TYR A 57 -11.54 0.09 -11.55
N ASP A 58 -12.01 -1.16 -11.44
CA ASP A 58 -13.04 -1.52 -10.47
C ASP A 58 -12.54 -1.45 -9.04
N GLN A 59 -11.29 -1.83 -8.78
CA GLN A 59 -10.67 -1.77 -7.46
C GLN A 59 -10.39 -0.31 -7.04
N ILE A 60 -9.87 0.51 -7.95
CA ILE A 60 -9.68 1.95 -7.71
C ILE A 60 -11.04 2.63 -7.48
N HIS A 61 -12.04 2.33 -8.31
CA HIS A 61 -13.40 2.84 -8.14
C HIS A 61 -13.97 2.47 -6.76
N ALA A 62 -13.83 1.21 -6.35
CA ALA A 62 -14.27 0.74 -5.04
C ALA A 62 -13.53 1.47 -3.91
N SER A 63 -12.23 1.72 -4.06
CA SER A 63 -11.42 2.43 -3.08
C SER A 63 -11.85 3.89 -2.92
N ILE A 64 -12.13 4.59 -4.02
CA ILE A 64 -12.63 5.97 -3.98
C ILE A 64 -14.06 6.00 -3.41
N THR A 65 -14.94 5.12 -3.87
CA THR A 65 -16.34 5.09 -3.46
C THR A 65 -16.50 4.85 -1.96
N ASN A 66 -15.82 3.82 -1.43
CA ASN A 66 -16.05 3.29 -0.09
C ASN A 66 -15.03 3.78 0.94
N GLY A 67 -13.94 4.41 0.48
CA GLY A 67 -12.79 4.70 1.35
C GLY A 67 -12.02 3.44 1.72
N ARG A 68 -10.91 3.65 2.46
CA ARG A 68 -10.04 2.55 2.94
C ARG A 68 -9.54 2.87 4.35
N HIS A 69 -9.41 1.83 5.15
CA HIS A 69 -8.76 1.90 6.46
C HIS A 69 -7.92 0.64 6.65
N GLY A 70 -6.60 0.79 6.52
CA GLY A 70 -5.65 -0.28 6.77
C GLY A 70 -5.45 -0.50 8.26
N TYR A 71 -5.33 -1.76 8.66
CA TYR A 71 -5.02 -2.15 10.03
C TYR A 71 -4.02 -3.30 10.05
N MET A 72 -2.97 -3.16 10.86
CA MET A 72 -2.04 -4.21 11.24
C MET A 72 -1.95 -4.24 12.76
N PRO A 73 -2.14 -5.39 13.43
CA PRO A 73 -2.09 -5.47 14.88
C PRO A 73 -0.69 -5.13 15.42
N THR A 74 -0.65 -4.67 16.67
CA THR A 74 0.58 -4.46 17.43
C THR A 74 1.12 -5.82 17.91
N PHE A 75 2.38 -6.12 17.55
CA PHE A 75 2.99 -7.40 17.95
C PHE A 75 3.86 -7.31 19.22
N SER A 76 4.22 -6.10 19.68
CA SER A 76 5.01 -5.94 20.92
C SER A 76 4.29 -6.41 22.19
N GLU A 77 2.97 -6.62 22.12
CA GLU A 77 2.18 -7.13 23.26
C GLU A 77 2.12 -8.66 23.30
N VAL A 78 2.43 -9.34 22.18
CA VAL A 78 2.29 -10.79 22.04
C VAL A 78 3.59 -11.52 21.71
N LEU A 79 4.59 -10.82 21.19
CA LEU A 79 5.88 -11.39 20.81
C LEU A 79 7.03 -10.73 21.60
N ALA A 80 8.01 -11.54 21.97
CA ALA A 80 9.24 -11.03 22.59
C ALA A 80 10.04 -10.16 21.59
N PRO A 81 10.81 -9.17 22.06
CA PRO A 81 11.61 -8.31 21.17
C PRO A 81 12.53 -9.05 20.20
N GLY A 82 13.10 -10.20 20.63
CA GLY A 82 13.93 -11.05 19.78
C GLY A 82 13.14 -11.72 18.65
N GLN A 83 11.88 -12.08 18.86
CA GLN A 83 11.01 -12.65 17.84
C GLN A 83 10.59 -11.59 16.80
N ILE A 84 10.34 -10.36 17.26
CA ILE A 84 10.06 -9.23 16.35
C ILE A 84 11.29 -8.91 15.50
N ASP A 85 12.50 -8.98 16.09
CA ASP A 85 13.74 -8.79 15.35
C ASP A 85 13.98 -9.91 14.31
N GLN A 86 13.66 -11.16 14.65
CA GLN A 86 13.68 -12.29 13.71
C GLN A 86 12.72 -12.08 12.53
N LEU A 87 11.47 -11.67 12.78
CA LEU A 87 10.49 -11.35 11.75
C LEU A 87 10.95 -10.19 10.86
N ALA A 88 11.55 -9.14 11.45
CA ALA A 88 12.07 -8.02 10.67
C ALA A 88 13.22 -8.43 9.73
N ASN A 89 14.11 -9.33 10.17
CA ASN A 89 15.16 -9.90 9.34
C ASN A 89 14.59 -10.79 8.23
N TYR A 90 13.53 -11.56 8.51
CA TYR A 90 12.86 -12.35 7.48
C TYR A 90 12.22 -11.46 6.41
N VAL A 91 11.46 -10.43 6.79
CA VAL A 91 10.87 -9.48 5.85
C VAL A 91 11.95 -8.77 5.03
N ALA A 92 13.05 -8.34 5.66
CA ALA A 92 14.19 -7.77 4.95
C ALA A 92 14.80 -8.73 3.92
N SER A 93 14.85 -10.04 4.24
CA SER A 93 15.35 -11.06 3.31
C SER A 93 14.49 -11.22 2.06
N LEU A 94 13.17 -11.09 2.22
CA LEU A 94 12.21 -11.19 1.11
C LEU A 94 12.40 -10.07 0.06
N SER A 95 12.78 -8.88 0.51
CA SER A 95 13.03 -7.70 -0.35
C SER A 95 14.50 -7.53 -0.75
N GLY A 96 15.35 -8.53 -0.50
CA GLY A 96 16.78 -8.47 -0.85
C GLY A 96 17.61 -7.48 -0.03
N ILE A 97 17.10 -7.01 1.11
CA ILE A 97 17.82 -6.13 2.03
C ILE A 97 18.84 -6.95 2.83
N GLY A 98 20.01 -6.38 3.11
CA GLY A 98 21.02 -7.01 3.98
C GLY A 98 20.43 -7.32 5.37
N HIS A 99 20.58 -8.57 5.82
CA HIS A 99 19.94 -9.11 7.03
C HIS A 99 20.80 -10.19 7.69
N ASP A 100 20.47 -10.56 8.93
CA ASP A 100 21.04 -11.72 9.63
C ASP A 100 20.30 -13.00 9.15
N ALA A 101 21.02 -13.89 8.47
CA ALA A 101 20.44 -15.10 7.88
C ALA A 101 19.88 -16.07 8.94
N ALA A 102 20.48 -16.16 10.13
CA ALA A 102 20.01 -17.03 11.20
C ALA A 102 18.69 -16.48 11.78
N LYS A 103 18.61 -15.16 11.98
CA LYS A 103 17.38 -14.50 12.42
C LYS A 103 16.30 -14.59 11.35
N ALA A 104 16.63 -14.41 10.07
CA ALA A 104 15.68 -14.54 8.98
C ALA A 104 15.07 -15.96 8.91
N ALA A 105 15.87 -17.01 9.05
CA ALA A 105 15.37 -18.39 9.10
C ALA A 105 14.43 -18.63 10.29
N ALA A 106 14.73 -18.08 11.46
CA ALA A 106 13.83 -18.14 12.62
C ALA A 106 12.55 -17.30 12.41
N GLY A 107 12.68 -16.16 11.74
CA GLY A 107 11.57 -15.28 11.37
C GLY A 107 10.59 -15.92 10.38
N ASP A 108 11.10 -16.70 9.42
CA ASP A 108 10.29 -17.50 8.50
C ASP A 108 9.35 -18.46 9.24
N VAL A 109 9.89 -19.18 10.23
CA VAL A 109 9.09 -20.07 11.09
C VAL A 109 8.00 -19.29 11.86
N LEU A 110 8.33 -18.11 12.36
CA LEU A 110 7.34 -17.26 13.06
C LEU A 110 6.28 -16.71 12.11
N PHE A 111 6.68 -16.27 10.92
CA PHE A 111 5.78 -15.73 9.90
C PHE A 111 4.69 -16.73 9.51
N HIS A 112 5.07 -17.99 9.35
CA HIS A 112 4.18 -19.09 8.97
C HIS A 112 3.59 -19.85 10.18
N GLY A 113 4.06 -19.55 11.40
CA GLY A 113 3.60 -20.18 12.63
C GLY A 113 2.39 -19.49 13.25
N GLU A 114 1.72 -20.16 14.18
CA GLU A 114 0.53 -19.66 14.86
C GLU A 114 0.81 -18.44 15.77
N ALA A 115 2.03 -18.30 16.28
CA ALA A 115 2.38 -17.25 17.24
C ALA A 115 2.30 -15.84 16.65
N ALA A 116 2.73 -15.66 15.39
CA ALA A 116 2.66 -14.37 14.69
C ALA A 116 1.62 -14.40 13.56
N ALA A 117 1.46 -15.53 12.89
CA ALA A 117 0.46 -15.81 11.86
C ALA A 117 0.38 -14.73 10.75
N CYS A 118 1.51 -14.13 10.39
CA CYS A 118 1.59 -13.03 9.42
C CYS A 118 1.07 -13.43 8.04
N TYR A 119 1.23 -14.71 7.69
CA TYR A 119 0.77 -15.29 6.42
C TYR A 119 -0.74 -15.20 6.19
N TYR A 120 -1.56 -15.09 7.24
CA TYR A 120 -3.01 -14.93 7.08
C TYR A 120 -3.38 -13.63 6.34
N CYS A 121 -2.65 -12.57 6.62
CA CYS A 121 -2.86 -11.29 5.95
C CYS A 121 -1.94 -11.12 4.75
N HIS A 122 -0.64 -11.39 4.91
CA HIS A 122 0.35 -11.13 3.87
C HIS A 122 0.50 -12.26 2.84
N GLY A 123 -0.27 -13.36 2.98
CA GLY A 123 -0.17 -14.54 2.14
C GLY A 123 1.02 -15.44 2.51
N ALA A 124 0.93 -16.73 2.21
CA ALA A 124 2.03 -17.68 2.46
C ALA A 124 3.29 -17.38 1.64
N ASN A 125 3.14 -16.66 0.53
CA ASN A 125 4.24 -16.18 -0.31
C ASN A 125 4.65 -14.74 -0.01
N ALA A 126 4.09 -14.13 1.05
CA ALA A 126 4.31 -12.77 1.49
C ALA A 126 4.00 -11.67 0.44
N LYS A 127 3.20 -11.97 -0.59
CA LYS A 127 2.84 -11.03 -1.67
C LYS A 127 1.64 -10.14 -1.35
N GLY A 128 1.14 -10.19 -0.12
CA GLY A 128 -0.02 -9.40 0.30
C GLY A 128 -1.35 -10.00 -0.14
N ASN A 129 -2.40 -9.24 0.14
CA ASN A 129 -3.77 -9.57 -0.24
C ASN A 129 -4.55 -8.27 -0.52
N THR A 130 -4.90 -8.03 -1.77
CA THR A 130 -5.60 -6.82 -2.21
C THR A 130 -7.04 -6.71 -1.70
N GLU A 131 -7.65 -7.79 -1.26
CA GLU A 131 -9.02 -7.74 -0.69
C GLU A 131 -9.04 -7.02 0.67
N ILE A 132 -7.96 -7.14 1.44
CA ILE A 132 -7.83 -6.54 2.77
C ILE A 132 -6.77 -5.42 2.83
N GLY A 133 -6.07 -5.17 1.73
CA GLY A 133 -5.05 -4.13 1.61
C GLY A 133 -3.79 -4.42 2.43
N SER A 134 -3.40 -5.68 2.55
CA SER A 134 -2.12 -6.05 3.17
C SER A 134 -1.00 -6.00 2.14
N ALA A 135 0.12 -5.38 2.53
CA ALA A 135 1.24 -5.10 1.64
C ALA A 135 1.93 -6.36 1.12
N ASN A 136 2.43 -6.29 -0.12
CA ASN A 136 3.46 -7.17 -0.64
C ASN A 136 4.78 -6.90 0.13
N LEU A 137 5.38 -7.93 0.70
CA LEU A 137 6.62 -7.83 1.46
C LEU A 137 7.84 -8.31 0.66
N THR A 138 7.66 -8.63 -0.62
CA THR A 138 8.70 -9.21 -1.48
C THR A 138 9.30 -8.21 -2.47
N ASP A 139 8.79 -7.00 -2.51
CA ASP A 139 9.30 -5.90 -3.35
C ASP A 139 10.07 -4.86 -2.51
N ASN A 140 10.44 -3.75 -3.15
CA ASN A 140 11.14 -2.63 -2.52
C ASN A 140 10.26 -1.37 -2.40
N ILE A 141 8.94 -1.52 -2.45
CA ILE A 141 7.98 -0.42 -2.31
C ILE A 141 7.48 -0.40 -0.86
N TRP A 142 7.74 0.69 -0.17
CA TRP A 142 7.50 0.83 1.26
C TRP A 142 6.61 2.04 1.55
N LEU A 143 5.38 1.80 1.98
CA LEU A 143 4.48 2.89 2.37
C LEU A 143 4.67 3.30 3.85
N TRP A 144 4.81 2.33 4.75
CA TRP A 144 4.76 2.59 6.20
C TRP A 144 6.11 2.54 6.89
N ALA A 145 7.00 1.65 6.48
CA ALA A 145 8.35 1.56 7.00
C ALA A 145 9.27 2.47 6.18
N ASN A 146 9.94 3.43 6.81
CA ASN A 146 10.89 4.30 6.11
C ASN A 146 12.21 3.56 5.82
N VAL A 147 12.11 2.47 5.07
CA VAL A 147 13.25 1.67 4.61
C VAL A 147 14.12 2.44 3.62
N PRO A 148 13.57 3.17 2.64
CA PRO A 148 14.39 3.96 1.72
C PRO A 148 15.20 5.07 2.40
N GLY A 149 14.73 5.60 3.53
CA GLY A 149 15.41 6.66 4.27
C GLY A 149 16.52 6.18 5.22
N ALA A 150 16.77 4.87 5.30
CA ALA A 150 17.82 4.32 6.15
C ALA A 150 19.10 4.05 5.35
N ASP A 151 20.25 4.53 5.86
CA ASP A 151 21.54 4.47 5.18
C ASP A 151 22.25 3.11 5.34
N SER A 152 21.81 2.26 6.28
CA SER A 152 22.43 0.96 6.56
C SER A 152 21.41 -0.18 6.53
N ALA A 153 21.89 -1.42 6.35
CA ALA A 153 21.04 -2.61 6.42
C ALA A 153 20.37 -2.74 7.80
N GLU A 154 21.11 -2.47 8.88
CA GLU A 154 20.57 -2.49 10.24
C GLU A 154 19.50 -1.42 10.45
N GLY A 155 19.67 -0.23 9.87
CA GLY A 155 18.67 0.84 9.89
C GLY A 155 17.39 0.44 9.16
N LYS A 156 17.51 -0.23 8.00
CA LYS A 156 16.38 -0.76 7.24
C LYS A 156 15.62 -1.83 8.02
N VAL A 157 16.33 -2.80 8.60
CA VAL A 157 15.73 -3.82 9.48
C VAL A 157 15.06 -3.16 10.70
N ALA A 158 15.67 -2.13 11.27
CA ALA A 158 15.08 -1.39 12.40
C ALA A 158 13.78 -0.66 12.01
N ALA A 159 13.68 -0.09 10.81
CA ALA A 159 12.46 0.52 10.30
C ALA A 159 11.32 -0.51 10.15
N ILE A 160 11.61 -1.68 9.59
CA ILE A 160 10.66 -2.81 9.48
C ILE A 160 10.23 -3.27 10.86
N ARG A 161 11.18 -3.49 11.78
CA ARG A 161 10.94 -3.89 13.17
C ARG A 161 10.00 -2.92 13.88
N GLY A 162 10.18 -1.61 13.66
CA GLY A 162 9.34 -0.58 14.24
C GLY A 162 7.87 -0.75 13.83
N VAL A 163 7.59 -1.01 12.56
CA VAL A 163 6.23 -1.25 12.05
C VAL A 163 5.63 -2.53 12.63
N ILE A 164 6.39 -3.63 12.68
CA ILE A 164 5.91 -4.88 13.28
C ILE A 164 5.59 -4.69 14.76
N ALA A 165 6.47 -4.03 15.51
CA ALA A 165 6.29 -3.81 16.93
C ALA A 165 5.07 -2.95 17.25
N SER A 166 4.88 -1.83 16.57
CA SER A 166 3.82 -0.86 16.86
C SER A 166 2.50 -1.15 16.16
N GLY A 167 2.50 -2.00 15.12
CA GLY A 167 1.35 -2.16 14.24
C GLY A 167 1.01 -0.89 13.47
N LEU A 168 -0.10 -0.92 12.76
CA LEU A 168 -0.63 0.20 11.98
C LEU A 168 -2.14 0.34 12.22
N ASN A 169 -2.55 1.53 12.64
CA ASN A 169 -3.96 1.92 12.77
C ASN A 169 -4.10 3.39 12.34
N ARG A 170 -3.76 3.67 11.08
CA ARG A 170 -3.74 5.02 10.50
C ARG A 170 -3.87 4.92 8.98
N GLY A 171 -3.94 6.06 8.32
CA GLY A 171 -4.11 6.08 6.87
C GLY A 171 -5.55 5.84 6.45
N VAL A 172 -6.51 6.57 7.09
CA VAL A 172 -7.92 6.51 6.70
C VAL A 172 -8.14 7.34 5.45
N MET A 173 -8.50 6.69 4.35
CA MET A 173 -9.06 7.32 3.16
C MET A 173 -10.58 7.40 3.34
N PRO A 174 -11.19 8.60 3.32
CA PRO A 174 -12.64 8.72 3.49
C PRO A 174 -13.40 8.14 2.28
N ALA A 175 -14.64 7.72 2.50
CA ALA A 175 -15.57 7.39 1.43
C ALA A 175 -16.02 8.66 0.69
N TRP A 176 -15.99 8.62 -0.62
CA TRP A 176 -16.34 9.77 -1.46
C TRP A 176 -17.75 9.68 -2.08
N ALA A 177 -18.43 8.54 -1.99
CA ALA A 177 -19.78 8.36 -2.56
C ALA A 177 -20.81 9.38 -2.05
N GLY A 178 -20.64 9.92 -0.83
CA GLY A 178 -21.52 10.97 -0.30
C GLY A 178 -21.09 12.41 -0.60
N ARG A 179 -19.98 12.60 -1.31
CA ARG A 179 -19.36 13.92 -1.56
C ARG A 179 -19.18 14.23 -3.04
N LEU A 180 -19.04 13.20 -3.87
CA LEU A 180 -18.85 13.29 -5.31
C LEU A 180 -19.94 12.52 -6.03
N SER A 181 -20.32 12.98 -7.24
CA SER A 181 -21.24 12.24 -8.09
C SER A 181 -20.59 10.95 -8.62
N PRO A 182 -21.39 9.95 -9.05
CA PRO A 182 -20.87 8.74 -9.68
C PRO A 182 -19.97 9.02 -10.89
N GLU A 183 -20.30 10.09 -11.66
CA GLU A 183 -19.53 10.51 -12.83
C GLU A 183 -18.17 11.09 -12.42
N GLN A 184 -18.13 11.91 -11.35
CA GLN A 184 -16.89 12.45 -10.81
C GLN A 184 -15.99 11.36 -10.25
N ILE A 185 -16.55 10.37 -9.54
CA ILE A 185 -15.80 9.19 -9.07
C ILE A 185 -15.24 8.40 -10.26
N LYS A 186 -16.02 8.22 -11.33
CA LYS A 186 -15.56 7.55 -12.54
C LYS A 186 -14.40 8.29 -13.22
N VAL A 187 -14.50 9.61 -13.33
CA VAL A 187 -13.43 10.46 -13.86
C VAL A 187 -12.15 10.34 -13.02
N LEU A 188 -12.28 10.42 -11.70
CA LEU A 188 -11.14 10.24 -10.78
C LEU A 188 -10.54 8.84 -10.88
N THR A 189 -11.36 7.80 -11.04
CA THR A 189 -10.89 6.43 -11.22
C THR A 189 -9.97 6.31 -12.44
N VAL A 190 -10.38 6.86 -13.59
CA VAL A 190 -9.55 6.85 -14.80
C VAL A 190 -8.27 7.66 -14.57
N TYR A 191 -8.40 8.85 -14.00
CA TYR A 191 -7.24 9.71 -13.75
C TYR A 191 -6.21 9.03 -12.84
N VAL A 192 -6.64 8.43 -11.74
CA VAL A 192 -5.75 7.74 -10.79
C VAL A 192 -5.10 6.51 -11.43
N HIS A 193 -5.86 5.74 -12.22
CA HIS A 193 -5.31 4.60 -12.98
C HIS A 193 -4.18 5.05 -13.93
N GLU A 194 -4.35 6.19 -14.60
CA GLU A 194 -3.36 6.71 -15.56
C GLU A 194 -2.17 7.45 -14.89
N LEU A 195 -2.21 7.71 -13.58
CA LEU A 195 -1.06 8.29 -12.87
C LEU A 195 0.16 7.36 -12.86
N GLY A 196 -0.05 6.09 -12.91
CA GLY A 196 0.98 5.06 -12.99
C GLY A 196 0.50 3.74 -12.37
N GLY A 197 1.03 2.64 -12.85
CA GLY A 197 0.88 1.31 -12.25
C GLY A 197 -0.52 0.70 -12.19
N GLY A 198 -1.56 1.36 -12.64
CA GLY A 198 -2.91 0.79 -12.73
C GLY A 198 -2.97 -0.33 -13.78
N GLN A 199 -3.55 -1.51 -13.42
CA GLN A 199 -3.59 -2.70 -14.28
C GLN A 199 -5.00 -3.23 -14.45
#